data_502b4c3aaaedcc381a36e485c8968f92
#
_entry.id   502b4c3aaaedcc381a36e485c8968f92
#
_cell.length_a   1.000
_cell.length_b   1.000
_cell.length_c   1.000
_cell.angle_alpha   90.00
_cell.angle_beta   90.00
_cell.angle_gamma   90.00
#
_symmetry.space_group_name_H-M   'P 1'
#
loop_
_entity.id
_entity.type
_entity.pdbx_description
1 polymer ?
#
loop_
_entity_poly.entity_id
_entity_poly.type
_entity_poly.pdbx_seq_one_letter_code
_entity_poly.pdbx_strand_id
1 'polypeptide(L)'
;MSINKTLSWFKAAVPNTDNKTLSVQIGCHLEEVVEMLDALEISDKVLLEDAAHTLTAVAEALKSGRHHIEYIDDTEMLDSLADQIVTATGVAHMLSMDIVGALDEVNRSNFSKFEDGKPVILKGGKIGKGKDYVAPDLAPYLSGGDA
;
A
#
# COMPACT_ATOMS: atom_id res chain seq x y z
N MET A 1 9.73 -4.83 -14.94
CA MET A 1 9.12 -5.58 -13.82
C MET A 1 8.33 -4.59 -12.97
N SER A 2 7.09 -4.93 -12.62
CA SER A 2 6.15 -4.05 -11.91
C SER A 2 6.69 -3.51 -10.57
N ILE A 3 7.35 -4.36 -9.77
CA ILE A 3 7.95 -3.94 -8.49
C ILE A 3 9.07 -2.88 -8.66
N ASN A 4 9.84 -2.92 -9.76
CA ASN A 4 10.85 -1.90 -10.02
C ASN A 4 10.21 -0.54 -10.36
N LYS A 5 9.04 -0.54 -11.01
CA LYS A 5 8.26 0.69 -11.25
C LYS A 5 7.77 1.27 -9.93
N THR A 6 7.25 0.43 -9.02
CA THR A 6 6.85 0.83 -7.68
C THR A 6 8.02 1.48 -6.93
N LEU A 7 9.20 0.84 -6.93
CA LEU A 7 10.40 1.39 -6.31
C LEU A 7 10.81 2.73 -6.93
N SER A 8 10.73 2.85 -8.25
CA SER A 8 11.05 4.11 -8.95
C SER A 8 10.09 5.23 -8.57
N TRP A 9 8.81 4.90 -8.40
CA TRP A 9 7.82 5.86 -7.91
C TRP A 9 8.16 6.36 -6.50
N PHE A 10 8.48 5.46 -5.56
CA PHE A 10 8.87 5.83 -4.20
C PHE A 10 10.12 6.71 -4.17
N LYS A 11 11.14 6.40 -4.98
CA LYS A 11 12.36 7.22 -5.09
C LYS A 11 12.06 8.64 -5.58
N ALA A 12 11.07 8.81 -6.45
CA ALA A 12 10.64 10.12 -6.93
C ALA A 12 9.70 10.82 -5.93
N ALA A 13 8.79 10.09 -5.30
CA ALA A 13 7.78 10.63 -4.39
C ALA A 13 8.38 11.02 -3.01
N VAL A 14 9.31 10.22 -2.50
CA VAL A 14 9.95 10.40 -1.17
C VAL A 14 11.46 10.31 -1.32
N PRO A 15 12.11 11.31 -1.92
CA PRO A 15 13.54 11.27 -2.19
C PRO A 15 14.41 11.33 -0.92
N ASN A 16 13.87 11.90 0.16
CA ASN A 16 14.54 11.98 1.46
C ASN A 16 13.76 11.15 2.48
N THR A 17 14.43 10.15 3.03
CA THR A 17 13.83 9.24 4.04
C THR A 17 14.36 9.58 5.43
N ASP A 18 13.45 9.60 6.40
CA ASP A 18 13.73 9.78 7.81
C ASP A 18 12.77 8.92 8.65
N ASN A 19 12.90 8.96 9.96
CA ASN A 19 12.04 8.18 10.85
C ASN A 19 10.56 8.60 10.76
N LYS A 20 10.29 9.85 10.42
CA LYS A 20 8.91 10.33 10.23
C LYS A 20 8.28 9.77 8.95
N THR A 21 8.99 9.85 7.83
CA THR A 21 8.51 9.29 6.55
C THR A 21 8.37 7.77 6.64
N LEU A 22 9.27 7.09 7.34
CA LEU A 22 9.18 5.67 7.62
C LEU A 22 7.93 5.33 8.44
N SER A 23 7.67 6.05 9.54
CA SER A 23 6.47 5.84 10.37
C SER A 23 5.19 6.04 9.58
N VAL A 24 5.12 7.09 8.74
CA VAL A 24 3.98 7.32 7.85
C VAL A 24 3.81 6.17 6.87
N GLN A 25 4.89 5.68 6.27
CA GLN A 25 4.81 4.60 5.28
C GLN A 25 4.37 3.27 5.90
N ILE A 26 4.85 2.93 7.10
CA ILE A 26 4.37 1.74 7.82
C ILE A 26 2.88 1.90 8.16
N GLY A 27 2.45 3.08 8.60
CA GLY A 27 1.03 3.36 8.82
C GLY A 27 0.19 3.18 7.56
N CYS A 28 0.64 3.68 6.41
CA CYS A 28 -0.03 3.46 5.12
C CYS A 28 -0.09 1.97 4.75
N HIS A 29 1.00 1.22 4.99
CA HIS A 29 1.02 -0.22 4.72
C HIS A 29 0.00 -1.00 5.58
N LEU A 30 -0.16 -0.63 6.85
CA LEU A 30 -1.19 -1.22 7.72
C LEU A 30 -2.61 -0.84 7.27
N GLU A 31 -2.82 0.36 6.73
CA GLU A 31 -4.13 0.72 6.13
C GLU A 31 -4.50 -0.20 4.97
N GLU A 32 -3.57 -0.54 4.08
CA GLU A 32 -3.84 -1.48 2.98
C GLU A 32 -4.21 -2.88 3.50
N VAL A 33 -3.64 -3.30 4.64
CA VAL A 33 -4.06 -4.54 5.31
C VAL A 33 -5.49 -4.43 5.84
N VAL A 34 -5.87 -3.30 6.44
CA VAL A 34 -7.24 -3.05 6.89
C VAL A 34 -8.22 -3.08 5.72
N GLU A 35 -7.91 -2.42 4.60
CA GLU A 35 -8.75 -2.43 3.40
C GLU A 35 -8.92 -3.86 2.84
N MET A 36 -7.87 -4.70 2.93
CA MET A 36 -7.98 -6.12 2.59
C MET A 36 -8.94 -6.85 3.54
N LEU A 37 -8.89 -6.59 4.86
CA LEU A 37 -9.82 -7.18 5.82
C LEU A 37 -11.26 -6.73 5.58
N ASP A 38 -11.48 -5.46 5.24
CA ASP A 38 -12.81 -4.91 4.93
C ASP A 38 -13.42 -5.52 3.65
N ALA A 39 -12.59 -6.08 2.77
CA ALA A 39 -13.02 -6.81 1.58
C ALA A 39 -13.45 -8.27 1.86
N LEU A 40 -13.31 -8.74 3.11
CA LEU A 40 -13.63 -10.12 3.50
C LEU A 40 -14.93 -10.20 4.30
N GLU A 41 -15.63 -11.31 4.15
CA GLU A 41 -16.63 -11.78 5.11
C GLU A 41 -16.23 -13.13 5.66
N ILE A 42 -16.15 -13.25 6.98
CA ILE A 42 -15.89 -14.51 7.68
C ILE A 42 -17.03 -14.82 8.66
N SER A 43 -17.09 -16.04 9.16
CA SER A 43 -18.14 -16.48 10.09
C SER A 43 -18.15 -15.69 11.42
N ASP A 44 -16.99 -15.25 11.87
CA ASP A 44 -16.83 -14.40 13.06
C ASP A 44 -16.54 -12.95 12.63
N LYS A 45 -17.62 -12.18 12.45
CA LYS A 45 -17.52 -10.78 12.07
C LYS A 45 -16.87 -9.90 13.13
N VAL A 46 -17.11 -10.20 14.41
CA VAL A 46 -16.56 -9.43 15.53
C VAL A 46 -15.04 -9.55 15.56
N LEU A 47 -14.51 -10.75 15.37
CA LEU A 47 -13.07 -10.96 15.30
C LEU A 47 -12.41 -10.14 14.18
N LEU A 48 -13.05 -10.08 13.01
CA LEU A 48 -12.55 -9.33 11.86
C LEU A 48 -12.58 -7.81 12.13
N GLU A 49 -13.69 -7.31 12.67
CA GLU A 49 -13.87 -5.90 13.02
C GLU A 49 -12.88 -5.44 14.10
N ASP A 50 -12.65 -6.25 15.13
CA ASP A 50 -11.68 -5.96 16.20
C ASP A 50 -10.25 -5.90 15.66
N ALA A 51 -9.87 -6.81 14.77
CA ALA A 51 -8.57 -6.80 14.11
C ALA A 51 -8.38 -5.53 13.26
N ALA A 52 -9.36 -5.19 12.41
CA ALA A 52 -9.34 -3.99 11.58
C ALA A 52 -9.26 -2.72 12.44
N HIS A 53 -10.05 -2.64 13.51
CA HIS A 53 -10.03 -1.51 14.45
C HIS A 53 -8.66 -1.32 15.11
N THR A 54 -8.07 -2.41 15.59
CA THR A 54 -6.74 -2.36 16.24
C THR A 54 -5.65 -1.91 15.27
N LEU A 55 -5.63 -2.47 14.05
CA LEU A 55 -4.66 -2.08 13.02
C LEU A 55 -4.84 -0.62 12.59
N THR A 56 -6.08 -0.15 12.45
CA THR A 56 -6.38 1.26 12.15
C THR A 56 -5.82 2.17 13.25
N ALA A 57 -5.99 1.82 14.52
CA ALA A 57 -5.47 2.62 15.63
C ALA A 57 -3.94 2.74 15.60
N VAL A 58 -3.23 1.64 15.27
CA VAL A 58 -1.76 1.64 15.12
C VAL A 58 -1.35 2.49 13.91
N ALA A 59 -2.01 2.30 12.76
CA ALA A 59 -1.73 3.07 11.55
C ALA A 59 -1.88 4.58 11.77
N GLU A 60 -2.98 5.01 12.38
CA GLU A 60 -3.23 6.42 12.71
C GLU A 60 -2.23 6.98 13.72
N ALA A 61 -1.84 6.20 14.71
CA ALA A 61 -0.86 6.62 15.72
C ALA A 61 0.51 6.90 15.09
N LEU A 62 0.96 6.04 14.17
CA LEU A 62 2.21 6.20 13.43
C LEU A 62 2.15 7.38 12.44
N LYS A 63 1.06 7.49 11.66
CA LYS A 63 0.89 8.56 10.67
C LYS A 63 0.74 9.94 11.29
N SER A 64 0.08 10.05 12.43
CA SER A 64 -0.12 11.32 13.13
C SER A 64 1.09 11.76 13.94
N GLY A 65 2.09 10.89 14.14
CA GLY A 65 3.24 11.15 14.99
C GLY A 65 2.93 11.10 16.50
N ARG A 66 1.76 10.58 16.89
CA ARG A 66 1.43 10.33 18.32
C ARG A 66 2.34 9.27 18.94
N HIS A 67 2.73 8.31 18.12
CA HIS A 67 3.75 7.31 18.44
C HIS A 67 4.80 7.29 17.33
N HIS A 68 5.99 6.85 17.68
CA HIS A 68 7.13 6.74 16.76
C HIS A 68 7.78 5.38 16.92
N ILE A 69 8.53 5.00 15.91
CA ILE A 69 9.27 3.74 15.89
C ILE A 69 10.55 3.95 16.70
N GLU A 70 10.73 3.14 17.75
CA GLU A 70 11.89 3.20 18.62
C GLU A 70 13.02 2.27 18.13
N TYR A 71 12.65 1.11 17.58
CA TYR A 71 13.59 0.09 17.13
C TYR A 71 13.00 -0.73 15.97
N ILE A 72 13.85 -1.14 15.04
CA ILE A 72 13.54 -2.11 13.99
C ILE A 72 14.68 -3.12 13.92
N ASP A 73 14.34 -4.41 13.88
CA ASP A 73 15.25 -5.44 13.41
C ASP A 73 15.21 -5.45 11.88
N ASP A 74 16.28 -4.97 11.25
CA ASP A 74 16.34 -4.79 9.79
C ASP A 74 16.23 -6.12 9.04
N THR A 75 16.74 -7.23 9.59
CA THR A 75 16.69 -8.55 8.95
C THR A 75 15.28 -9.10 8.98
N GLU A 76 14.65 -9.10 10.15
CA GLU A 76 13.27 -9.56 10.32
C GLU A 76 12.29 -8.67 9.53
N MET A 77 12.53 -7.37 9.49
CA MET A 77 11.69 -6.46 8.71
C MET A 77 11.79 -6.75 7.21
N LEU A 78 13.00 -6.96 6.68
CA LEU A 78 13.18 -7.26 5.25
C LEU A 78 12.57 -8.60 4.87
N ASP A 79 12.76 -9.62 5.69
CA ASP A 79 12.19 -10.96 5.51
C ASP A 79 10.65 -10.88 5.49
N SER A 80 10.06 -10.23 6.49
CA SER A 80 8.60 -10.04 6.59
C SER A 80 8.03 -9.28 5.39
N LEU A 81 8.69 -8.24 4.91
CA LEU A 81 8.22 -7.48 3.74
C LEU A 81 8.30 -8.33 2.46
N ALA A 82 9.34 -9.15 2.31
CA ALA A 82 9.46 -10.07 1.18
C ALA A 82 8.35 -11.13 1.21
N ASP A 83 8.10 -11.73 2.38
CA ASP A 83 7.06 -12.73 2.57
C ASP A 83 5.65 -12.16 2.37
N GLN A 84 5.40 -10.92 2.74
CA GLN A 84 4.13 -10.25 2.46
C GLN A 84 3.88 -10.12 0.95
N ILE A 85 4.91 -9.83 0.15
CA ILE A 85 4.78 -9.80 -1.33
C ILE A 85 4.46 -11.21 -1.86
N VAL A 86 5.14 -12.24 -1.34
CA VAL A 86 4.91 -13.63 -1.74
C VAL A 86 3.48 -14.07 -1.38
N THR A 87 3.07 -13.84 -0.14
CA THR A 87 1.75 -14.28 0.34
C THR A 87 0.61 -13.50 -0.30
N ALA A 88 0.75 -12.19 -0.51
CA ALA A 88 -0.23 -11.39 -1.26
C ALA A 88 -0.39 -11.90 -2.71
N THR A 89 0.72 -12.25 -3.36
CA THR A 89 0.68 -12.87 -4.70
C THR A 89 -0.04 -14.22 -4.67
N GLY A 90 0.18 -15.03 -3.61
CA GLY A 90 -0.52 -16.28 -3.39
C GLY A 90 -2.04 -16.10 -3.23
N VAL A 91 -2.49 -15.11 -2.49
CA VAL A 91 -3.92 -14.79 -2.34
C VAL A 91 -4.53 -14.45 -3.71
N ALA A 92 -3.90 -13.58 -4.49
CA ALA A 92 -4.38 -13.23 -5.82
C ALA A 92 -4.44 -14.46 -6.75
N HIS A 93 -3.44 -15.34 -6.69
CA HIS A 93 -3.43 -16.61 -7.45
C HIS A 93 -4.61 -17.51 -7.08
N MET A 94 -4.90 -17.69 -5.78
CA MET A 94 -6.04 -18.50 -5.33
C MET A 94 -7.39 -17.92 -5.77
N LEU A 95 -7.46 -16.60 -5.99
CA LEU A 95 -8.63 -15.90 -6.50
C LEU A 95 -8.65 -15.83 -8.05
N SER A 96 -7.67 -16.41 -8.73
CA SER A 96 -7.52 -16.35 -10.20
C SER A 96 -7.44 -14.92 -10.76
N MET A 97 -6.80 -14.01 -10.02
CA MET A 97 -6.61 -12.61 -10.40
C MET A 97 -5.23 -12.37 -11.04
N ASP A 98 -5.13 -11.47 -12.01
CA ASP A 98 -3.86 -11.03 -12.59
C ASP A 98 -3.22 -9.92 -11.73
N ILE A 99 -2.50 -10.31 -10.68
CA ILE A 99 -1.82 -9.37 -9.78
C ILE A 99 -0.67 -8.61 -10.49
N VAL A 100 -0.07 -9.18 -11.52
CA VAL A 100 1.04 -8.52 -12.23
C VAL A 100 0.51 -7.37 -13.07
N GLY A 101 -0.55 -7.60 -13.84
CA GLY A 101 -1.24 -6.56 -14.60
C GLY A 101 -1.87 -5.50 -13.68
N ALA A 102 -2.53 -5.92 -12.60
CA ALA A 102 -3.10 -5.01 -11.60
C ALA A 102 -2.04 -4.10 -10.97
N LEU A 103 -0.85 -4.63 -10.62
CA LEU A 103 0.24 -3.82 -10.08
C LEU A 103 0.80 -2.82 -11.11
N ASP A 104 0.87 -3.20 -12.39
CA ASP A 104 1.27 -2.26 -13.45
C ASP A 104 0.26 -1.12 -13.61
N GLU A 105 -1.03 -1.41 -13.51
CA GLU A 105 -2.10 -0.40 -13.55
C GLU A 105 -2.07 0.52 -12.33
N VAL A 106 -1.88 -0.03 -11.12
CA VAL A 106 -1.70 0.77 -9.90
C VAL A 106 -0.47 1.67 -10.01
N ASN A 107 0.63 1.17 -10.56
CA ASN A 107 1.82 1.99 -10.82
C ASN A 107 1.51 3.14 -11.79
N ARG A 108 0.78 2.88 -12.89
CA ARG A 108 0.34 3.90 -13.83
C ARG A 108 -0.48 5.00 -13.09
N SER A 109 -1.45 4.57 -12.30
CA SER A 109 -2.28 5.48 -11.49
C SER A 109 -1.43 6.29 -10.51
N ASN A 110 -0.48 5.67 -9.83
CA ASN A 110 0.39 6.35 -8.87
C ASN A 110 1.27 7.41 -9.56
N PHE A 111 1.84 7.13 -10.73
CA PHE A 111 2.58 8.12 -11.50
C PHE A 111 1.70 9.29 -11.99
N SER A 112 0.41 9.05 -12.25
CA SER A 112 -0.52 10.12 -12.63
C SER A 112 -0.86 11.10 -11.49
N LYS A 113 -0.44 10.80 -10.24
CA LYS A 113 -0.52 11.76 -9.12
C LYS A 113 0.48 12.90 -9.25
N PHE A 114 1.53 12.73 -10.04
CA PHE A 114 2.56 13.74 -10.20
C PHE A 114 2.12 14.86 -11.14
N GLU A 115 2.60 16.08 -10.87
CA GLU A 115 2.48 17.22 -11.77
C GLU A 115 3.86 17.62 -12.28
N ASP A 116 4.00 17.75 -13.60
CA ASP A 116 5.28 18.07 -14.25
C ASP A 116 6.45 17.17 -13.78
N GLY A 117 6.15 15.87 -13.57
CA GLY A 117 7.12 14.86 -13.12
C GLY A 117 7.50 14.94 -11.64
N LYS A 118 6.78 15.74 -10.83
CA LYS A 118 7.05 15.94 -9.41
C LYS A 118 5.86 15.53 -8.53
N PRO A 119 6.10 15.00 -7.34
CA PRO A 119 5.02 14.69 -6.41
C PRO A 119 4.31 15.94 -5.93
N VAL A 120 2.99 15.87 -5.81
CA VAL A 120 2.18 16.88 -5.13
C VAL A 120 2.17 16.53 -3.65
N ILE A 121 2.76 17.40 -2.81
CA ILE A 121 2.86 17.17 -1.36
C ILE A 121 1.75 17.93 -0.65
N LEU A 122 0.89 17.22 0.06
CA LEU A 122 -0.16 17.78 0.91
C LEU A 122 0.39 18.15 2.30
N LYS A 123 -0.41 18.91 3.05
CA LYS A 123 -0.13 19.22 4.46
C LYS A 123 0.06 17.89 5.23
N GLY A 124 1.18 17.77 5.93
CA GLY A 124 1.56 16.53 6.65
C GLY A 124 2.44 15.55 5.86
N GLY A 125 2.85 15.90 4.62
CA GLY A 125 3.81 15.11 3.84
C GLY A 125 3.20 13.97 3.03
N LYS A 126 1.86 13.84 3.01
CA LYS A 126 1.16 12.85 2.19
C LYS A 126 1.24 13.23 0.71
N ILE A 127 1.47 12.24 -0.16
CA ILE A 127 1.40 12.44 -1.61
C ILE A 127 -0.06 12.65 -2.02
N GLY A 128 -0.32 13.81 -2.61
CA GLY A 128 -1.64 14.21 -3.11
C GLY A 128 -1.89 13.72 -4.53
N LYS A 129 -3.12 13.92 -4.97
CA LYS A 129 -3.54 13.69 -6.36
C LYS A 129 -3.34 14.97 -7.13
N GLY A 130 -2.48 14.95 -8.15
CA GLY A 130 -2.29 16.07 -9.08
C GLY A 130 -3.50 16.27 -10.00
N LYS A 131 -3.45 17.32 -10.80
CA LYS A 131 -4.53 17.70 -11.74
C LYS A 131 -4.85 16.63 -12.79
N ASP A 132 -3.85 15.83 -13.17
CA ASP A 132 -3.96 14.79 -14.19
C ASP A 132 -4.14 13.38 -13.58
N TYR A 133 -4.48 13.31 -12.29
CA TYR A 133 -4.69 12.04 -11.61
C TYR A 133 -5.82 11.24 -12.24
N VAL A 134 -5.51 9.96 -12.54
CA VAL A 134 -6.46 8.96 -13.02
C VAL A 134 -6.41 7.76 -12.08
N ALA A 135 -7.54 7.44 -11.46
CA ALA A 135 -7.67 6.26 -10.60
C ALA A 135 -7.34 4.96 -11.37
N PRO A 136 -6.87 3.90 -10.68
CA PRO A 136 -6.65 2.63 -11.33
C PRO A 136 -7.98 1.98 -11.71
N ASP A 137 -8.04 1.37 -12.91
CA ASP A 137 -9.11 0.47 -13.31
C ASP A 137 -8.64 -0.97 -13.13
N LEU A 138 -9.15 -1.64 -12.11
CA LEU A 138 -8.76 -3.02 -11.78
C LEU A 138 -9.74 -4.07 -12.35
N ALA A 139 -10.83 -3.66 -12.96
CA ALA A 139 -11.82 -4.58 -13.51
C ALA A 139 -11.24 -5.59 -14.53
N PRO A 140 -10.30 -5.22 -15.42
CA PRO A 140 -9.72 -6.16 -16.37
C PRO A 140 -8.85 -7.27 -15.74
N TYR A 141 -8.45 -7.12 -14.49
CA TYR A 141 -7.51 -8.02 -13.80
C TYR A 141 -8.20 -8.96 -12.80
N LEU A 142 -9.53 -8.90 -12.70
CA LEU A 142 -10.33 -9.79 -11.87
C LEU A 142 -10.51 -11.16 -12.54
N SER A 143 -10.86 -12.18 -11.75
CA SER A 143 -11.20 -13.51 -12.26
C SER A 143 -12.37 -13.44 -13.25
N GLY A 144 -12.17 -13.93 -14.47
CA GLY A 144 -13.19 -13.95 -15.55
C GLY A 144 -12.94 -12.98 -16.69
N GLY A 145 -11.87 -12.22 -16.71
CA GLY A 145 -11.34 -11.63 -17.93
C GLY A 145 -10.75 -12.76 -18.78
N ASP A 146 -11.41 -13.11 -19.90
CA ASP A 146 -10.89 -14.06 -20.87
C ASP A 146 -9.46 -13.66 -21.27
N ALA A 147 -8.53 -14.58 -21.02
CA ALA A 147 -7.17 -14.50 -21.55
C ALA A 147 -7.16 -14.82 -23.04
#